data_dbd7f27ed6b097d2b57f642cac4b0860
#
_entry.id   dbd7f27ed6b097d2b57f642cac4b0860
#
_cell.length_a   1.000
_cell.length_b   1.000
_cell.length_c   1.000
_cell.angle_alpha   90.00
_cell.angle_beta   90.00
_cell.angle_gamma   90.00
#
_symmetry.space_group_name_H-M   'P 1'
#
loop_
_entity.id
_entity.type
_entity.pdbx_description
1 polymer ?
#
loop_
_entity_poly.entity_id
_entity_poly.type
_entity_poly.pdbx_seq_one_letter_code
_entity_poly.pdbx_strand_id
1 'polypeptide(L)' 'MKITKDMSILDVVQKYPDTVGVFMNSGMGCLGCAAAHFENIEQGALAHGMDVDALMKDLNVVADAAAAN' A
#
# COMPACT_ATOMS: atom_id res chain seq x y z
N MET A 1 -13.95 -0.66 3.20
CA MET A 1 -12.49 -0.81 3.20
C MET A 1 -11.86 0.46 3.73
N LYS A 2 -10.85 0.32 4.56
CA LYS A 2 -10.15 1.47 5.15
C LYS A 2 -9.13 2.08 4.21
N ILE A 3 -8.58 1.27 3.31
CA ILE A 3 -7.60 1.70 2.33
C ILE A 3 -8.19 1.51 0.95
N THR A 4 -8.11 2.55 0.12
CA THR A 4 -8.56 2.51 -1.27
C THR A 4 -7.38 2.75 -2.20
N LYS A 5 -7.49 2.26 -3.43
CA LYS A 5 -6.38 2.30 -4.40
C LYS A 5 -6.02 3.70 -4.88
N ASP A 6 -6.90 4.67 -4.66
CA ASP A 6 -6.64 6.07 -5.01
C ASP A 6 -5.91 6.83 -3.90
N MET A 7 -5.68 6.21 -2.75
CA MET A 7 -4.92 6.83 -1.67
C MET A 7 -3.44 6.86 -2.00
N SER A 8 -2.76 7.89 -1.50
CA SER A 8 -1.30 8.01 -1.60
C SER A 8 -0.63 6.91 -0.79
N ILE A 9 0.42 6.30 -1.35
CA ILE A 9 1.23 5.31 -0.63
C ILE A 9 1.79 5.91 0.66
N LEU A 10 2.29 7.15 0.60
CA LEU A 10 2.84 7.82 1.76
C LEU A 10 1.80 8.01 2.86
N ASP A 11 0.59 8.45 2.49
CA ASP A 11 -0.49 8.63 3.45
C ASP A 11 -0.87 7.32 4.13
N VAL A 12 -0.91 6.25 3.35
CA VAL A 12 -1.26 4.93 3.89
C VAL A 12 -0.22 4.43 4.88
N VAL A 13 1.07 4.56 4.56
CA VAL A 13 2.11 4.08 5.47
C VAL A 13 2.23 4.95 6.71
N GLN A 14 1.89 6.23 6.62
CA GLN A 14 1.86 7.11 7.80
C GLN A 14 0.71 6.77 8.73
N LYS A 15 -0.47 6.51 8.16
CA LYS A 15 -1.66 6.19 8.93
C LYS A 15 -1.65 4.75 9.44
N TYR A 16 -1.14 3.83 8.65
CA TYR A 16 -1.07 2.40 8.96
C TYR A 16 0.37 1.91 8.77
N PRO A 17 1.26 2.14 9.75
CA PRO A 17 2.69 1.81 9.58
C PRO A 17 2.95 0.34 9.25
N ASP A 18 2.09 -0.56 9.69
CA ASP A 18 2.25 -1.99 9.43
C ASP A 18 2.12 -2.33 7.94
N THR A 19 1.54 -1.44 7.13
CA THR A 19 1.42 -1.66 5.69
C THR A 19 2.76 -1.57 4.96
N VAL A 20 3.78 -0.99 5.59
CA VAL A 20 5.13 -0.93 5.00
C VAL A 20 5.60 -2.33 4.61
N GLY A 21 5.42 -3.31 5.51
CA GLY A 21 5.81 -4.69 5.23
C GLY A 21 5.06 -5.28 4.04
N VAL A 22 3.78 -4.95 3.90
CA VAL A 22 2.98 -5.42 2.77
C VAL A 22 3.54 -4.88 1.46
N PHE A 23 3.81 -3.58 1.38
CA PHE A 23 4.38 -2.97 0.19
C PHE A 23 5.74 -3.56 -0.17
N MET A 24 6.61 -3.74 0.80
CA MET A 24 7.94 -4.30 0.57
C MET A 24 7.87 -5.74 0.10
N ASN A 25 7.02 -6.57 0.71
CA ASN A 25 6.84 -7.96 0.31
C ASN A 25 6.20 -8.09 -1.07
N SER A 26 5.46 -7.08 -1.49
CA SER A 26 4.80 -7.09 -2.80
C SER A 26 5.73 -6.73 -3.95
N GLY A 27 6.95 -6.33 -3.66
CA GLY A 27 7.94 -6.04 -4.70
C GLY A 27 8.20 -4.57 -4.97
N MET A 28 7.61 -3.67 -4.17
CA MET A 28 7.87 -2.24 -4.34
C MET A 28 9.25 -1.80 -3.84
N GLY A 29 9.92 -2.65 -3.08
CA GLY A 29 11.30 -2.49 -2.69
C GLY A 29 11.63 -1.22 -1.89
N CYS A 30 11.61 -0.09 -2.54
CA CYS A 30 11.91 1.20 -1.91
C CYS A 30 10.65 2.05 -1.84
N LEU A 31 10.04 2.12 -0.66
CA LEU A 31 8.81 2.90 -0.48
C LEU A 31 9.01 4.38 -0.69
N GLY A 32 10.18 4.91 -0.32
CA GLY A 32 10.48 6.32 -0.55
C GLY A 32 10.43 6.67 -2.02
N CYS A 33 11.00 5.81 -2.87
CA CYS A 33 10.97 6.02 -4.31
C CYS A 33 9.55 5.85 -4.86
N ALA A 34 8.85 4.81 -4.43
CA ALA A 34 7.48 4.57 -4.89
C ALA A 34 6.56 5.72 -4.51
N ALA A 35 6.64 6.20 -3.28
CA ALA A 35 5.82 7.31 -2.81
C ALA A 35 6.14 8.61 -3.55
N ALA A 36 7.40 8.80 -3.96
CA ALA A 36 7.81 10.00 -4.67
C ALA A 36 7.40 9.98 -6.15
N HIS A 37 7.31 8.80 -6.76
CA HIS A 37 7.07 8.66 -8.20
C HIS A 37 5.62 8.41 -8.58
N PHE A 38 4.79 7.96 -7.65
CA PHE A 38 3.41 7.59 -7.96
C PHE A 38 2.44 8.36 -7.07
N GLU A 39 1.32 8.79 -7.67
CA GLU A 39 0.32 9.56 -6.94
C GLU A 39 -0.49 8.70 -5.98
N ASN A 40 -0.67 7.41 -6.32
CA ASN A 40 -1.50 6.53 -5.51
C ASN A 40 -1.02 5.09 -5.60
N ILE A 41 -1.68 4.24 -4.79
CA ILE A 41 -1.33 2.81 -4.71
C ILE A 41 -1.53 2.12 -6.05
N GLU A 42 -2.62 2.44 -6.75
CA GLU A 42 -2.91 1.82 -8.05
C GLU A 42 -1.80 2.06 -9.05
N GLN A 43 -1.34 3.30 -9.16
CA GLN A 43 -0.26 3.63 -10.08
C GLN A 43 1.03 2.88 -9.74
N GLY A 44 1.38 2.83 -8.47
CA GLY A 44 2.57 2.10 -8.04
C GLY A 44 2.47 0.62 -8.31
N ALA A 45 1.32 0.01 -8.02
CA ALA A 45 1.11 -1.41 -8.26
C ALA A 45 1.19 -1.75 -9.75
N LEU A 46 0.55 -0.96 -10.60
CA LEU A 46 0.57 -1.20 -12.04
C LEU A 46 1.97 -1.05 -12.62
N ALA A 47 2.72 -0.06 -12.14
CA ALA A 47 4.09 0.15 -12.61
C ALA A 47 5.01 -1.02 -12.27
N HIS A 48 4.74 -1.73 -11.18
CA HIS A 48 5.50 -2.91 -10.78
C HIS A 48 4.91 -4.22 -11.28
N GLY A 49 3.89 -4.17 -12.11
CA GLY A 49 3.25 -5.37 -12.65
C GLY A 49 2.49 -6.19 -11.62
N MET A 50 2.02 -5.55 -10.56
CA MET A 50 1.34 -6.22 -9.46
C MET A 50 -0.17 -6.27 -9.68
N ASP A 51 -0.81 -7.27 -9.04
CA ASP A 51 -2.26 -7.34 -9.00
C ASP A 51 -2.77 -6.33 -7.97
N VAL A 52 -3.42 -5.26 -8.45
CA VAL A 52 -3.93 -4.19 -7.59
C VAL A 52 -4.92 -4.73 -6.57
N ASP A 53 -5.85 -5.58 -7.01
CA ASP A 53 -6.89 -6.11 -6.11
C ASP A 53 -6.30 -6.96 -4.99
N ALA A 54 -5.32 -7.81 -5.31
CA ALA A 54 -4.64 -8.64 -4.32
C ALA A 54 -3.89 -7.77 -3.32
N LEU A 55 -3.19 -6.75 -3.80
CA LEU A 55 -2.48 -5.81 -2.93
C LEU A 55 -3.44 -5.08 -2.00
N MET A 56 -4.56 -4.60 -2.54
CA MET A 56 -5.56 -3.89 -1.74
C MET A 56 -6.14 -4.78 -0.65
N LYS A 57 -6.39 -6.04 -0.96
CA LYS A 57 -6.89 -6.99 0.03
C LYS A 57 -5.89 -7.14 1.19
N ASP A 58 -4.63 -7.33 0.88
CA ASP A 58 -3.59 -7.49 1.90
C ASP A 58 -3.44 -6.24 2.76
N LEU A 59 -3.47 -5.06 2.14
CA LEU A 59 -3.38 -3.80 2.85
C LEU A 59 -4.56 -3.62 3.81
N ASN A 60 -5.76 -3.95 3.38
CA ASN A 60 -6.94 -3.81 4.21
C ASN A 60 -6.97 -4.81 5.35
N VAL A 61 -6.45 -6.02 5.16
CA VAL A 61 -6.31 -6.99 6.24
C VAL A 61 -5.43 -6.41 7.36
N VAL A 62 -4.30 -5.82 6.98
CA VAL A 62 -3.38 -5.21 7.95
C VAL A 62 -4.03 -4.01 8.64
N ALA A 63 -4.70 -3.15 7.89
CA ALA A 63 -5.36 -1.97 8.44
C ALA A 63 -6.49 -2.36 9.40
N ASP A 64 -7.26 -3.39 9.07
CA ASP A 64 -8.34 -3.86 9.93
C ASP A 64 -7.78 -4.49 11.21
N ALA A 65 -6.69 -5.23 11.12
CA ALA A 65 -6.02 -5.80 12.29
C ALA A 65 -5.48 -4.69 13.21
N ALA A 66 -4.91 -3.65 12.64
CA ALA A 66 -4.41 -2.51 13.42
C ALA A 66 -5.56 -1.78 14.12
N ALA A 67 -6.70 -1.64 13.46
CA ALA A 67 -7.87 -0.97 14.02
C ALA A 67 -8.53 -1.80 15.11
N ALA A 68 -8.38 -3.12 15.09
CA ALA A 68 -8.95 -4.02 16.10
C ALA A 68 -8.19 -3.97 17.42
N ASN A 69 -7.00 -3.43 17.41
CA ASN A 69 -6.19 -3.25 18.61
C ASN A 69 -6.40 -1.85 19.17
#